data_5051b3fed86506fc785d5a74d2e2016e
#
_entry.id   5051b3fed86506fc785d5a74d2e2016e
#
_cell.length_a   1.000
_cell.length_b   1.000
_cell.length_c   1.000
_cell.angle_alpha   90.00
_cell.angle_beta   90.00
_cell.angle_gamma   90.00
#
_symmetry.space_group_name_H-M   'P 1'
#
loop_
_entity.id
_entity.type
_entity.pdbx_description
1 polymer ?
#
loop_
_entity_poly.entity_id
_entity_poly.type
_entity_poly.pdbx_seq_one_letter_code
_entity_poly.pdbx_strand_id
1 'polypeptide(L)'
;MYRKNFGQIFKRYHTAYPIAVKHGYKAAGLRYFLSQEQRYPAIEMTYKAGMYRLADDMVRDSWGQLDKILKNKASGGLAKILKIDNARMKRLKNMDGNIRMLIWLQKEKQMNTILRDCDIKTLTEADISPEDLKRSKIRKYLTIEKICNYLNKQAELRSLKGHGLKTSIWRDWNDYGDMMIKLKMDCERELLLKPKNLDIAHNELVAQISMLDSAEEIEKKKRDFPQAQDLMESGELEKYEYDNGTYCIVAPRSIDDIYREGIVLKHCIHTCDIYFQRINIRETYLLFLRHSAEPDTPWYTVEIEPGGNIRQKKSV
;
A
#
# COMPACT_ATOMS: atom_id res chain seq x y z
N MET A 1 22.86 -28.74 37.89
CA MET A 1 23.01 -28.21 36.52
C MET A 1 23.17 -26.69 36.43
N TYR A 2 22.77 -25.88 37.41
CA TYR A 2 22.82 -24.40 37.39
C TYR A 2 24.22 -23.79 37.60
N ARG A 3 25.16 -24.43 38.30
CA ARG A 3 26.47 -23.86 38.62
C ARG A 3 27.51 -23.81 37.48
N LYS A 4 27.41 -24.65 36.46
CA LYS A 4 28.35 -24.62 35.30
C LYS A 4 28.08 -23.48 34.35
N ASN A 5 26.85 -22.95 34.29
CA ASN A 5 26.50 -21.82 33.44
C ASN A 5 26.91 -20.47 33.99
N PHE A 6 27.02 -20.31 35.30
CA PHE A 6 27.37 -19.02 35.93
C PHE A 6 28.77 -18.54 35.54
N GLY A 7 29.76 -19.43 35.46
CA GLY A 7 31.12 -19.06 35.08
C GLY A 7 31.27 -18.61 33.60
N GLN A 8 30.48 -19.18 32.70
CA GLN A 8 30.46 -18.75 31.30
C GLN A 8 29.67 -17.45 31.14
N ILE A 9 28.60 -17.27 31.89
CA ILE A 9 27.83 -16.04 31.96
C ILE A 9 28.69 -14.92 32.51
N PHE A 10 29.48 -15.16 33.58
CA PHE A 10 30.35 -14.15 34.17
C PHE A 10 31.51 -13.70 33.28
N LYS A 11 32.09 -14.62 32.47
CA LYS A 11 33.13 -14.26 31.49
C LYS A 11 32.56 -13.40 30.35
N ARG A 12 31.34 -13.65 29.90
CA ARG A 12 30.64 -12.84 28.90
C ARG A 12 30.15 -11.49 29.46
N TYR A 13 29.75 -11.43 30.72
CA TYR A 13 29.43 -10.18 31.40
C TYR A 13 30.58 -9.17 31.38
N HIS A 14 31.83 -9.61 31.40
CA HIS A 14 32.98 -8.71 31.36
C HIS A 14 33.18 -8.01 30.01
N THR A 15 32.68 -8.53 28.90
CA THR A 15 32.88 -7.94 27.58
C THR A 15 31.61 -7.26 27.06
N ALA A 16 30.46 -7.87 27.18
CA ALA A 16 29.18 -7.36 26.66
C ALA A 16 28.52 -6.30 27.57
N TYR A 17 28.69 -6.39 28.89
CA TYR A 17 28.12 -5.46 29.85
C TYR A 17 28.61 -4.00 29.66
N PRO A 18 29.92 -3.72 29.55
CA PRO A 18 30.39 -2.37 29.31
C PRO A 18 29.87 -1.77 28.01
N ILE A 19 29.68 -2.59 26.97
CA ILE A 19 29.11 -2.18 25.70
C ILE A 19 27.65 -1.79 25.89
N ALA A 20 26.85 -2.64 26.55
CA ALA A 20 25.44 -2.37 26.82
C ALA A 20 25.24 -1.07 27.62
N VAL A 21 26.03 -0.86 28.67
CA VAL A 21 25.97 0.36 29.47
C VAL A 21 26.37 1.59 28.68
N LYS A 22 27.45 1.52 27.89
CA LYS A 22 27.92 2.61 27.03
C LYS A 22 26.84 3.05 26.02
N HIS A 23 26.00 2.11 25.54
CA HIS A 23 24.93 2.36 24.59
C HIS A 23 23.55 2.58 25.25
N GLY A 24 23.51 2.85 26.57
CA GLY A 24 22.31 3.30 27.27
C GLY A 24 21.29 2.23 27.61
N TYR A 25 21.66 0.94 27.56
CA TYR A 25 20.78 -0.13 28.01
C TYR A 25 20.61 -0.11 29.52
N LYS A 26 19.43 0.25 30.03
CA LYS A 26 19.06 0.20 31.43
C LYS A 26 18.70 -1.24 31.84
N ALA A 27 18.56 -1.48 33.16
CA ALA A 27 18.42 -2.82 33.74
C ALA A 27 17.42 -3.76 33.07
N ALA A 28 16.26 -3.26 32.63
CA ALA A 28 15.26 -4.06 31.89
C ALA A 28 15.71 -4.43 30.46
N GLY A 29 16.38 -3.52 29.79
CA GLY A 29 16.92 -3.75 28.42
C GLY A 29 18.20 -4.60 28.44
N LEU A 30 18.94 -4.58 29.54
CA LEU A 30 20.18 -5.33 29.68
C LEU A 30 19.96 -6.85 29.64
N ARG A 31 18.92 -7.35 30.29
CA ARG A 31 18.59 -8.80 30.27
C ARG A 31 18.25 -9.23 28.84
N TYR A 32 17.49 -8.42 28.11
CA TYR A 32 17.15 -8.68 26.73
C TYR A 32 18.40 -8.64 25.83
N PHE A 33 19.23 -7.62 25.96
CA PHE A 33 20.51 -7.51 25.25
C PHE A 33 21.38 -8.75 25.43
N LEU A 34 21.58 -9.19 26.67
CA LEU A 34 22.40 -10.36 26.99
C LEU A 34 21.82 -11.67 26.44
N SER A 35 20.48 -11.79 26.43
CA SER A 35 19.79 -12.92 25.83
C SER A 35 20.02 -12.97 24.32
N GLN A 36 19.92 -11.84 23.63
CA GLN A 36 20.17 -11.74 22.19
C GLN A 36 21.64 -11.96 21.83
N GLU A 37 22.56 -11.39 22.62
CA GLU A 37 24.01 -11.60 22.45
C GLU A 37 24.40 -13.07 22.63
N GLN A 38 23.81 -13.76 23.60
CA GLN A 38 24.03 -15.19 23.80
C GLN A 38 23.58 -16.02 22.58
N ARG A 39 22.48 -15.63 21.94
CA ARG A 39 21.96 -16.26 20.73
C ARG A 39 22.78 -15.88 19.51
N TYR A 40 23.20 -14.62 19.43
CA TYR A 40 23.92 -14.03 18.30
C TYR A 40 25.21 -13.32 18.73
N PRO A 41 26.32 -14.02 18.92
CA PRO A 41 27.61 -13.40 19.28
C PRO A 41 28.10 -12.32 18.29
N ALA A 42 27.54 -12.30 17.08
CA ALA A 42 27.78 -11.25 16.10
C ALA A 42 27.41 -9.85 16.62
N ILE A 43 26.48 -9.73 17.57
CA ILE A 43 26.06 -8.44 18.15
C ILE A 43 27.26 -7.76 18.81
N GLU A 44 27.97 -8.46 19.69
CA GLU A 44 29.17 -7.92 20.36
C GLU A 44 30.25 -7.56 19.35
N MET A 45 30.50 -8.44 18.36
CA MET A 45 31.48 -8.18 17.31
C MET A 45 31.13 -6.94 16.50
N THR A 46 29.84 -6.72 16.22
CA THR A 46 29.32 -5.57 15.46
C THR A 46 29.52 -4.26 16.25
N TYR A 47 29.25 -4.26 17.58
CA TYR A 47 29.55 -3.12 18.45
C TYR A 47 31.05 -2.82 18.49
N LYS A 48 31.91 -3.83 18.65
CA LYS A 48 33.37 -3.66 18.65
C LYS A 48 33.90 -3.13 17.32
N ALA A 49 33.23 -3.46 16.21
CA ALA A 49 33.56 -2.92 14.90
C ALA A 49 33.08 -1.47 14.69
N GLY A 50 32.34 -0.89 15.66
CA GLY A 50 31.81 0.47 15.60
C GLY A 50 30.60 0.64 14.71
N MET A 51 29.85 -0.44 14.40
CA MET A 51 28.62 -0.42 13.62
C MET A 51 27.41 -0.46 14.56
N TYR A 52 27.22 0.61 15.31
CA TYR A 52 26.29 0.68 16.45
C TYR A 52 24.84 0.53 16.02
N ARG A 53 24.43 1.20 14.94
CA ARG A 53 23.07 1.14 14.42
C ARG A 53 22.67 -0.28 13.98
N LEU A 54 23.59 -0.98 13.32
CA LEU A 54 23.36 -2.39 12.95
C LEU A 54 23.24 -3.28 14.17
N ALA A 55 24.12 -3.08 15.17
CA ALA A 55 24.08 -3.85 16.39
C ALA A 55 22.79 -3.62 17.20
N ASP A 56 22.32 -2.36 17.27
CA ASP A 56 21.05 -2.02 17.92
C ASP A 56 19.85 -2.68 17.22
N ASP A 57 19.82 -2.70 15.88
CA ASP A 57 18.81 -3.41 15.12
C ASP A 57 18.84 -4.92 15.37
N MET A 58 20.05 -5.52 15.47
CA MET A 58 20.21 -6.93 15.81
C MET A 58 19.66 -7.26 17.19
N VAL A 59 19.91 -6.38 18.19
CA VAL A 59 19.36 -6.55 19.54
C VAL A 59 17.83 -6.49 19.51
N ARG A 60 17.24 -5.62 18.70
CA ARG A 60 15.79 -5.42 18.62
C ARG A 60 15.05 -6.45 17.77
N ASP A 61 15.76 -7.37 17.13
CA ASP A 61 15.13 -8.40 16.29
C ASP A 61 14.28 -9.37 17.13
N SER A 62 12.99 -9.07 17.20
CA SER A 62 11.98 -9.91 17.87
C SER A 62 11.39 -10.99 16.95
N TRP A 63 11.65 -10.93 15.64
CA TRP A 63 10.99 -11.75 14.62
C TRP A 63 11.86 -12.88 14.07
N GLY A 64 13.09 -13.05 14.61
CA GLY A 64 14.02 -14.10 14.15
C GLY A 64 14.54 -13.89 12.72
N GLN A 65 14.55 -12.67 12.23
CA GLN A 65 15.12 -12.34 10.91
C GLN A 65 16.63 -12.63 10.86
N LEU A 66 17.33 -12.50 11.98
CA LEU A 66 18.77 -12.73 12.08
C LEU A 66 19.17 -14.14 11.68
N ASP A 67 18.35 -15.16 11.94
CA ASP A 67 18.64 -16.54 11.55
C ASP A 67 18.74 -16.71 10.02
N LYS A 68 18.01 -15.89 9.28
CA LYS A 68 18.05 -15.86 7.80
C LYS A 68 19.22 -15.02 7.27
N ILE A 69 19.52 -13.91 7.93
CA ILE A 69 20.49 -12.90 7.49
C ILE A 69 21.92 -13.31 7.85
N LEU A 70 22.13 -13.89 9.04
CA LEU A 70 23.44 -14.21 9.58
C LEU A 70 23.86 -15.66 9.30
N LYS A 71 25.15 -15.90 9.35
CA LYS A 71 25.75 -17.24 9.40
C LYS A 71 26.34 -17.48 10.79
N ASN A 72 25.46 -17.62 11.80
CA ASN A 72 25.84 -17.68 13.22
C ASN A 72 26.92 -18.71 13.59
N LYS A 73 26.94 -19.85 12.91
CA LYS A 73 27.91 -20.94 13.16
C LYS A 73 29.19 -20.83 12.34
N ALA A 74 29.41 -19.69 11.65
CA ALA A 74 30.65 -19.54 10.88
C ALA A 74 31.83 -19.27 11.82
N SER A 75 32.80 -20.15 11.81
CA SER A 75 34.15 -19.84 12.31
C SER A 75 34.76 -18.80 11.36
N GLY A 76 35.06 -17.60 11.84
CA GLY A 76 35.67 -16.54 11.04
C GLY A 76 35.25 -15.15 11.45
N GLY A 77 35.82 -14.15 10.78
CA GLY A 77 35.57 -12.74 11.09
C GLY A 77 34.14 -12.28 10.81
N LEU A 78 33.79 -11.11 11.32
CA LEU A 78 32.45 -10.52 11.25
C LEU A 78 31.89 -10.46 9.79
N ALA A 79 32.70 -10.15 8.81
CA ALA A 79 32.29 -10.12 7.40
C ALA A 79 31.69 -11.46 6.92
N LYS A 80 32.27 -12.57 7.37
CA LYS A 80 31.81 -13.92 7.02
C LYS A 80 30.46 -14.23 7.70
N ILE A 81 30.30 -13.79 8.96
CA ILE A 81 29.05 -13.94 9.72
C ILE A 81 27.95 -13.09 9.06
N LEU A 82 28.25 -11.87 8.65
CA LEU A 82 27.34 -10.97 7.93
C LEU A 82 27.11 -11.37 6.46
N LYS A 83 27.74 -12.43 5.96
CA LYS A 83 27.65 -12.92 4.57
C LYS A 83 28.04 -11.88 3.51
N ILE A 84 28.90 -10.92 3.86
CA ILE A 84 29.44 -9.90 2.94
C ILE A 84 30.97 -9.96 2.94
N ASP A 85 31.60 -9.28 1.98
CA ASP A 85 33.06 -9.12 1.94
C ASP A 85 33.50 -7.86 2.70
N ASN A 86 34.81 -7.70 2.86
CA ASN A 86 35.38 -6.56 3.59
C ASN A 86 35.09 -5.22 2.91
N ALA A 87 35.00 -5.15 1.59
CA ALA A 87 34.67 -3.93 0.89
C ALA A 87 33.24 -3.48 1.21
N ARG A 88 32.26 -4.40 1.17
CA ARG A 88 30.87 -4.14 1.55
C ARG A 88 30.73 -3.83 3.05
N MET A 89 31.53 -4.49 3.89
CA MET A 89 31.54 -4.19 5.33
C MET A 89 32.05 -2.74 5.59
N LYS A 90 33.07 -2.28 4.86
CA LYS A 90 33.53 -0.88 4.94
C LYS A 90 32.43 0.09 4.51
N ARG A 91 31.74 -0.21 3.41
CA ARG A 91 30.60 0.61 2.93
C ARG A 91 29.46 0.65 3.97
N LEU A 92 29.08 -0.50 4.53
CA LEU A 92 28.05 -0.59 5.57
C LEU A 92 28.41 0.30 6.78
N LYS A 93 29.66 0.25 7.24
CA LYS A 93 30.15 1.10 8.31
C LYS A 93 30.12 2.59 7.96
N ASN A 94 30.58 2.95 6.76
CA ASN A 94 30.60 4.36 6.30
C ASN A 94 29.18 4.95 6.14
N MET A 95 28.21 4.13 5.82
CA MET A 95 26.80 4.55 5.71
C MET A 95 26.08 4.65 7.07
N ASP A 96 26.74 4.33 8.19
CA ASP A 96 26.07 4.07 9.47
C ASP A 96 24.89 3.08 9.28
N GLY A 97 25.21 1.94 8.65
CA GLY A 97 24.25 1.04 8.08
C GLY A 97 23.46 0.26 9.14
N ASN A 98 22.24 -0.06 8.76
CA ASN A 98 21.27 -0.85 9.51
C ASN A 98 21.08 -2.24 8.90
N ILE A 99 20.18 -3.05 9.47
CA ILE A 99 19.87 -4.41 8.99
C ILE A 99 19.36 -4.41 7.54
N ARG A 100 18.56 -3.42 7.13
CA ARG A 100 18.03 -3.34 5.77
C ARG A 100 19.13 -3.03 4.76
N MET A 101 20.07 -2.15 5.09
CA MET A 101 21.24 -1.88 4.25
C MET A 101 22.13 -3.12 4.13
N LEU A 102 22.30 -3.90 5.21
CA LEU A 102 23.00 -5.17 5.17
C LEU A 102 22.33 -6.15 4.18
N ILE A 103 21.01 -6.28 4.21
CA ILE A 103 20.25 -7.13 3.28
C ILE A 103 20.51 -6.69 1.82
N TRP A 104 20.51 -5.40 1.55
CA TRP A 104 20.82 -4.88 0.21
C TRP A 104 22.25 -5.19 -0.23
N LEU A 105 23.24 -5.06 0.66
CA LEU A 105 24.63 -5.40 0.35
C LEU A 105 24.82 -6.92 0.14
N GLN A 106 24.09 -7.75 0.88
CA GLN A 106 24.06 -9.19 0.64
C GLN A 106 23.44 -9.51 -0.73
N LYS A 107 22.36 -8.83 -1.09
CA LYS A 107 21.70 -9.00 -2.39
C LYS A 107 22.57 -8.53 -3.55
N GLU A 108 23.24 -7.39 -3.40
CA GLU A 108 24.24 -6.87 -4.35
C GLU A 108 25.30 -7.93 -4.67
N LYS A 109 25.84 -8.60 -3.64
CA LYS A 109 26.80 -9.68 -3.81
C LYS A 109 26.22 -10.85 -4.60
N GLN A 110 24.97 -11.24 -4.34
CA GLN A 110 24.30 -12.34 -5.06
C GLN A 110 24.02 -12.00 -6.52
N MET A 111 23.67 -10.74 -6.81
CA MET A 111 23.39 -10.26 -8.17
C MET A 111 24.65 -9.94 -8.99
N ASN A 112 25.81 -9.97 -8.36
CA ASN A 112 27.08 -9.51 -8.93
C ASN A 112 27.00 -8.10 -9.54
N THR A 113 26.25 -7.22 -8.87
CA THR A 113 26.03 -5.83 -9.30
C THR A 113 26.41 -4.91 -8.15
N ILE A 114 27.02 -3.76 -8.44
CA ILE A 114 27.33 -2.76 -7.42
C ILE A 114 26.26 -1.67 -7.45
N LEU A 115 25.55 -1.49 -6.33
CA LEU A 115 24.61 -0.40 -6.13
C LEU A 115 25.34 0.82 -5.55
N ARG A 116 24.88 2.02 -5.86
CA ARG A 116 25.40 3.25 -5.23
C ARG A 116 24.92 3.28 -3.76
N ASP A 117 25.78 3.80 -2.87
CA ASP A 117 25.44 3.92 -1.44
C ASP A 117 24.20 4.81 -1.20
N CYS A 118 24.04 5.86 -2.01
CA CYS A 118 22.83 6.70 -1.98
C CYS A 118 21.55 5.95 -2.38
N ASP A 119 21.64 5.01 -3.34
CA ASP A 119 20.48 4.19 -3.73
C ASP A 119 20.10 3.23 -2.61
N ILE A 120 21.07 2.57 -1.97
CA ILE A 120 20.83 1.70 -0.81
C ILE A 120 20.14 2.48 0.32
N LYS A 121 20.59 3.73 0.58
CA LYS A 121 19.94 4.61 1.57
C LYS A 121 18.50 4.92 1.18
N THR A 122 18.27 5.33 -0.07
CA THR A 122 16.93 5.66 -0.58
C THR A 122 15.98 4.46 -0.49
N LEU A 123 16.42 3.28 -0.92
CA LEU A 123 15.63 2.04 -0.82
C LEU A 123 15.28 1.69 0.64
N THR A 124 16.26 1.87 1.55
CA THR A 124 16.06 1.63 2.98
C THR A 124 15.08 2.62 3.60
N GLU A 125 15.16 3.91 3.26
CA GLU A 125 14.27 4.97 3.73
C GLU A 125 12.84 4.79 3.16
N ALA A 126 12.73 4.25 1.97
CA ALA A 126 11.46 3.92 1.34
C ALA A 126 10.86 2.60 1.83
N ASP A 127 11.54 1.90 2.75
CA ASP A 127 11.15 0.57 3.25
C ASP A 127 10.99 -0.48 2.15
N ILE A 128 11.81 -0.39 1.09
CA ILE A 128 11.79 -1.31 -0.03
C ILE A 128 12.80 -2.43 0.22
N SER A 129 12.34 -3.66 0.30
CA SER A 129 13.20 -4.84 0.31
C SER A 129 13.59 -5.27 -1.12
N PRO A 130 14.63 -6.11 -1.30
CA PRO A 130 14.93 -6.71 -2.59
C PRO A 130 13.76 -7.49 -3.19
N GLU A 131 12.94 -8.13 -2.34
CA GLU A 131 11.76 -8.88 -2.73
C GLU A 131 10.63 -7.97 -3.20
N ASP A 132 10.41 -6.82 -2.52
CA ASP A 132 9.42 -5.82 -2.93
C ASP A 132 9.77 -5.23 -4.28
N LEU A 133 11.06 -4.90 -4.48
CA LEU A 133 11.54 -4.41 -5.75
C LEU A 133 11.37 -5.45 -6.88
N LYS A 134 11.58 -6.73 -6.57
CA LYS A 134 11.36 -7.82 -7.55
C LYS A 134 9.90 -8.00 -7.94
N ARG A 135 8.96 -7.78 -7.00
CA ARG A 135 7.52 -7.89 -7.25
C ARG A 135 6.96 -6.70 -8.01
N SER A 136 7.62 -5.56 -7.92
CA SER A 136 7.18 -4.34 -8.59
C SER A 136 7.21 -4.48 -10.11
N LYS A 137 6.09 -4.21 -10.77
CA LYS A 137 5.99 -4.19 -12.23
C LYS A 137 6.78 -3.05 -12.84
N ILE A 138 6.95 -1.93 -12.12
CA ILE A 138 7.78 -0.78 -12.52
C ILE A 138 9.23 -1.19 -12.74
N ARG A 139 9.73 -2.12 -11.92
CA ARG A 139 11.13 -2.60 -12.01
C ARG A 139 11.49 -3.20 -13.36
N LYS A 140 10.52 -3.71 -14.10
CA LYS A 140 10.71 -4.24 -15.46
C LYS A 140 11.19 -3.17 -16.43
N TYR A 141 10.77 -1.94 -16.23
CA TYR A 141 10.98 -0.83 -17.17
C TYR A 141 12.09 0.15 -16.72
N LEU A 142 12.45 0.16 -15.43
CA LEU A 142 13.37 1.13 -14.86
C LEU A 142 14.54 0.48 -14.13
N THR A 143 15.73 1.09 -14.22
CA THR A 143 16.88 0.72 -13.39
C THR A 143 16.66 1.16 -11.94
N ILE A 144 17.38 0.53 -10.99
CA ILE A 144 17.32 0.89 -9.56
C ILE A 144 17.69 2.38 -9.37
N GLU A 145 18.72 2.84 -10.06
CA GLU A 145 19.13 4.25 -10.03
C GLU A 145 18.00 5.21 -10.43
N LYS A 146 17.31 4.91 -11.53
CA LYS A 146 16.17 5.73 -11.99
C LYS A 146 15.03 5.73 -10.99
N ILE A 147 14.74 4.58 -10.38
CA ILE A 147 13.74 4.43 -9.32
C ILE A 147 14.11 5.32 -8.12
N CYS A 148 15.34 5.21 -7.61
CA CYS A 148 15.81 5.99 -6.46
C CYS A 148 15.80 7.50 -6.75
N ASN A 149 16.25 7.91 -7.93
CA ASN A 149 16.25 9.32 -8.34
C ASN A 149 14.82 9.87 -8.41
N TYR A 150 13.86 9.08 -8.92
CA TYR A 150 12.46 9.50 -8.98
C TYR A 150 11.83 9.61 -7.59
N LEU A 151 12.05 8.62 -6.70
CA LEU A 151 11.58 8.67 -5.31
C LEU A 151 12.08 9.91 -4.57
N ASN A 152 13.37 10.24 -4.72
CA ASN A 152 13.96 11.43 -4.11
C ASN A 152 13.32 12.72 -4.66
N LYS A 153 13.15 12.83 -5.98
CA LYS A 153 12.51 13.98 -6.61
C LYS A 153 11.06 14.17 -6.15
N GLN A 154 10.27 13.10 -6.06
CA GLN A 154 8.88 13.19 -5.58
C GLN A 154 8.83 13.53 -4.07
N ALA A 155 9.79 13.06 -3.27
CA ALA A 155 9.89 13.43 -1.87
C ALA A 155 10.19 14.93 -1.68
N GLU A 156 11.04 15.51 -2.53
CA GLU A 156 11.31 16.95 -2.55
C GLU A 156 10.05 17.75 -2.92
N LEU A 157 9.29 17.31 -3.93
CA LEU A 157 8.06 17.98 -4.38
C LEU A 157 6.97 17.97 -3.32
N ARG A 158 6.82 16.89 -2.57
CA ARG A 158 5.82 16.79 -1.50
C ARG A 158 6.14 17.67 -0.28
N SER A 159 7.34 18.29 -0.22
CA SER A 159 7.80 19.20 0.85
C SER A 159 7.55 18.72 2.29
N LEU A 160 7.16 17.49 2.48
CA LEU A 160 6.86 16.89 3.76
C LEU A 160 8.13 16.22 4.29
N LYS A 161 8.71 16.78 5.35
CA LYS A 161 9.80 16.14 6.10
C LYS A 161 9.18 15.17 7.10
N GLY A 162 9.36 13.85 6.90
CA GLY A 162 8.88 12.85 7.86
C GLY A 162 9.31 11.44 7.51
N HIS A 163 9.43 10.59 8.53
CA HIS A 163 9.62 9.16 8.33
C HIS A 163 8.42 8.57 7.56
N GLY A 164 8.69 7.70 6.60
CA GLY A 164 7.66 7.02 5.82
C GLY A 164 7.20 7.74 4.54
N LEU A 165 7.66 8.98 4.29
CA LEU A 165 7.28 9.70 3.06
C LEU A 165 7.64 8.92 1.80
N LYS A 166 8.88 8.41 1.70
CA LYS A 166 9.32 7.63 0.54
C LYS A 166 8.61 6.30 0.43
N THR A 167 8.17 5.72 1.54
CA THR A 167 7.35 4.50 1.56
C THR A 167 5.97 4.74 0.95
N SER A 168 5.32 5.87 1.27
CA SER A 168 4.04 6.23 0.66
C SER A 168 4.20 6.49 -0.84
N ILE A 169 5.23 7.25 -1.24
CA ILE A 169 5.53 7.52 -2.65
C ILE A 169 5.77 6.22 -3.42
N TRP A 170 6.52 5.28 -2.86
CA TRP A 170 6.75 3.98 -3.47
C TRP A 170 5.46 3.19 -3.69
N ARG A 171 4.55 3.21 -2.71
CA ARG A 171 3.25 2.56 -2.81
C ARG A 171 2.39 3.21 -3.90
N ASP A 172 2.20 4.52 -3.81
CA ASP A 172 1.40 5.28 -4.77
C ASP A 172 1.92 5.12 -6.21
N TRP A 173 3.26 5.04 -6.37
CA TRP A 173 3.86 4.85 -7.68
C TRP A 173 3.69 3.44 -8.23
N ASN A 174 3.71 2.41 -7.39
CA ASN A 174 3.37 1.05 -7.82
C ASN A 174 1.90 0.94 -8.22
N ASP A 175 1.00 1.53 -7.43
CA ASP A 175 -0.43 1.60 -7.75
C ASP A 175 -0.65 2.33 -9.09
N TYR A 176 0.04 3.45 -9.30
CA TYR A 176 0.04 4.16 -10.58
C TYR A 176 0.50 3.27 -11.73
N GLY A 177 1.60 2.54 -11.56
CA GLY A 177 2.11 1.60 -12.55
C GLY A 177 1.15 0.45 -12.86
N ASP A 178 0.47 -0.07 -11.86
CA ASP A 178 -0.56 -1.10 -12.02
C ASP A 178 -1.78 -0.58 -12.78
N MET A 179 -2.20 0.65 -12.50
CA MET A 179 -3.27 1.34 -13.25
C MET A 179 -2.89 1.59 -14.69
N MET A 180 -1.66 2.04 -14.98
CA MET A 180 -1.17 2.18 -16.36
C MET A 180 -1.26 0.86 -17.14
N ILE A 181 -0.88 -0.25 -16.51
CA ILE A 181 -0.96 -1.59 -17.13
C ILE A 181 -2.42 -1.98 -17.37
N LYS A 182 -3.32 -1.76 -16.40
CA LYS A 182 -4.76 -2.02 -16.53
C LYS A 182 -5.35 -1.22 -17.70
N LEU A 183 -4.96 0.04 -17.86
CA LEU A 183 -5.38 0.93 -18.94
C LEU A 183 -4.64 0.68 -20.27
N LYS A 184 -3.77 -0.33 -20.34
CA LYS A 184 -2.96 -0.67 -21.54
C LYS A 184 -2.10 0.51 -22.03
N MET A 185 -1.66 1.38 -21.14
CA MET A 185 -0.79 2.50 -21.47
C MET A 185 0.63 2.01 -21.78
N ASP A 186 1.36 2.78 -22.58
CA ASP A 186 2.74 2.47 -22.96
C ASP A 186 3.71 2.66 -21.78
N CYS A 187 3.98 1.59 -21.05
CA CYS A 187 4.92 1.59 -19.90
C CYS A 187 6.40 1.66 -20.34
N GLU A 188 6.72 1.50 -21.63
CA GLU A 188 8.11 1.64 -22.12
C GLU A 188 8.50 3.12 -22.23
N ARG A 189 7.54 4.00 -22.33
CA ARG A 189 7.77 5.45 -22.33
C ARG A 189 8.05 5.93 -20.90
N GLU A 190 9.32 6.10 -20.59
CA GLU A 190 9.80 6.51 -19.27
C GLU A 190 9.14 7.80 -18.74
N LEU A 191 8.78 8.75 -19.63
CA LEU A 191 8.08 9.98 -19.24
C LEU A 191 6.68 9.72 -18.68
N LEU A 192 5.96 8.74 -19.21
CA LEU A 192 4.66 8.35 -18.69
C LEU A 192 4.81 7.63 -17.34
N LEU A 193 5.81 6.76 -17.24
CA LEU A 193 6.06 6.00 -16.02
C LEU A 193 6.58 6.87 -14.87
N LYS A 194 7.21 8.02 -15.18
CA LYS A 194 7.74 9.00 -14.21
C LYS A 194 7.08 10.38 -14.38
N PRO A 195 5.79 10.53 -14.07
CA PRO A 195 5.09 11.80 -14.20
C PRO A 195 5.76 12.89 -13.34
N LYS A 196 5.67 14.15 -13.75
CA LYS A 196 6.25 15.29 -13.02
C LYS A 196 5.69 15.39 -11.60
N ASN A 197 4.38 15.22 -11.45
CA ASN A 197 3.67 15.16 -10.18
C ASN A 197 2.91 13.84 -10.10
N LEU A 198 3.36 12.95 -9.22
CA LEU A 198 2.77 11.62 -9.07
C LEU A 198 1.35 11.69 -8.51
N ASP A 199 1.06 12.61 -7.58
CA ASP A 199 -0.26 12.69 -6.95
C ASP A 199 -1.35 13.08 -7.96
N ILE A 200 -1.05 14.06 -8.81
CA ILE A 200 -1.98 14.48 -9.88
C ILE A 200 -2.19 13.32 -10.86
N ALA A 201 -1.11 12.75 -11.39
CA ALA A 201 -1.19 11.67 -12.37
C ALA A 201 -1.87 10.42 -11.81
N HIS A 202 -1.61 10.06 -10.56
CA HIS A 202 -2.26 8.96 -9.87
C HIS A 202 -3.78 9.19 -9.78
N ASN A 203 -4.20 10.37 -9.32
CA ASN A 203 -5.61 10.70 -9.18
C ASN A 203 -6.35 10.73 -10.53
N GLU A 204 -5.69 11.17 -11.60
CA GLU A 204 -6.23 11.13 -12.96
C GLU A 204 -6.50 9.68 -13.40
N LEU A 205 -5.56 8.75 -13.15
CA LEU A 205 -5.77 7.34 -13.50
C LEU A 205 -6.82 6.67 -12.61
N VAL A 206 -6.90 7.02 -11.32
CA VAL A 206 -7.97 6.55 -10.43
C VAL A 206 -9.34 6.95 -10.99
N ALA A 207 -9.50 8.20 -11.42
CA ALA A 207 -10.75 8.68 -12.02
C ALA A 207 -11.09 7.91 -13.30
N GLN A 208 -10.11 7.71 -14.20
CA GLN A 208 -10.32 6.95 -15.45
C GLN A 208 -10.72 5.49 -15.18
N ILE A 209 -10.06 4.81 -14.24
CA ILE A 209 -10.40 3.44 -13.87
C ILE A 209 -11.79 3.35 -13.25
N SER A 210 -12.13 4.29 -12.37
CA SER A 210 -13.45 4.34 -11.76
C SER A 210 -14.56 4.49 -12.80
N MET A 211 -14.34 5.33 -13.82
CA MET A 211 -15.28 5.46 -14.94
C MET A 211 -15.43 4.18 -15.77
N LEU A 212 -14.31 3.49 -16.05
CA LEU A 212 -14.34 2.23 -16.80
C LEU A 212 -15.01 1.11 -16.01
N ASP A 213 -14.66 0.96 -14.72
CA ASP A 213 -15.25 -0.05 -13.86
C ASP A 213 -16.76 0.16 -13.72
N SER A 214 -17.20 1.43 -13.58
CA SER A 214 -18.63 1.77 -13.56
C SER A 214 -19.33 1.42 -14.88
N ALA A 215 -18.72 1.71 -16.02
CA ALA A 215 -19.29 1.37 -17.33
C ALA A 215 -19.41 -0.15 -17.53
N GLU A 216 -18.37 -0.91 -17.17
CA GLU A 216 -18.40 -2.38 -17.22
C GLU A 216 -19.48 -2.97 -16.31
N GLU A 217 -19.64 -2.44 -15.11
CA GLU A 217 -20.66 -2.86 -14.16
C GLU A 217 -22.08 -2.52 -14.66
N ILE A 218 -22.29 -1.33 -15.22
CA ILE A 218 -23.57 -0.93 -15.83
C ILE A 218 -23.94 -1.90 -16.95
N GLU A 219 -23.01 -2.14 -17.89
CA GLU A 219 -23.25 -3.08 -18.98
C GLU A 219 -23.51 -4.51 -18.50
N LYS A 220 -22.86 -4.93 -17.44
CA LYS A 220 -23.16 -6.21 -16.77
C LYS A 220 -24.59 -6.21 -16.22
N LYS A 221 -25.03 -5.18 -15.50
CA LYS A 221 -26.38 -5.07 -14.96
C LYS A 221 -27.44 -5.08 -16.05
N LYS A 222 -27.20 -4.37 -17.17
CA LYS A 222 -28.09 -4.40 -18.35
C LYS A 222 -28.26 -5.82 -18.91
N ARG A 223 -27.17 -6.60 -18.99
CA ARG A 223 -27.23 -7.99 -19.44
C ARG A 223 -27.91 -8.92 -18.43
N ASP A 224 -27.66 -8.73 -17.14
CA ASP A 224 -28.17 -9.61 -16.07
C ASP A 224 -29.65 -9.31 -15.78
N PHE A 225 -30.12 -8.06 -16.01
CA PHE A 225 -31.48 -7.59 -15.73
C PHE A 225 -32.12 -6.87 -16.92
N PRO A 226 -32.30 -7.54 -18.08
CA PRO A 226 -32.77 -6.89 -19.31
C PRO A 226 -34.16 -6.32 -19.17
N GLN A 227 -35.09 -6.98 -18.44
CA GLN A 227 -36.44 -6.49 -18.26
C GLN A 227 -36.51 -5.23 -17.38
N ALA A 228 -35.54 -5.03 -16.49
CA ALA A 228 -35.42 -3.79 -15.73
C ALA A 228 -35.00 -2.64 -16.67
N GLN A 229 -34.03 -2.87 -17.58
CA GLN A 229 -33.61 -1.88 -18.60
C GLN A 229 -34.78 -1.55 -19.54
N ASP A 230 -35.43 -2.55 -20.11
CA ASP A 230 -36.56 -2.38 -21.01
C ASP A 230 -37.71 -1.60 -20.36
N LEU A 231 -38.00 -1.88 -19.07
CA LEU A 231 -39.04 -1.18 -18.31
C LEU A 231 -38.75 0.32 -18.18
N MET A 232 -37.50 0.67 -17.91
CA MET A 232 -37.10 2.08 -17.75
C MET A 232 -37.10 2.79 -19.11
N GLU A 233 -36.56 2.17 -20.15
CA GLU A 233 -36.50 2.74 -21.51
C GLU A 233 -37.91 2.88 -22.17
N SER A 234 -38.85 2.03 -21.78
CA SER A 234 -40.21 2.09 -22.32
C SER A 234 -41.02 3.32 -21.91
N GLY A 235 -40.54 4.05 -20.89
CA GLY A 235 -41.30 5.16 -20.27
C GLY A 235 -42.49 4.73 -19.39
N GLU A 236 -42.67 3.43 -19.16
CA GLU A 236 -43.78 2.92 -18.32
C GLU A 236 -43.79 3.48 -16.89
N LEU A 237 -42.60 3.86 -16.37
CA LEU A 237 -42.48 4.46 -15.08
C LEU A 237 -42.86 5.94 -14.97
N GLU A 238 -43.06 6.63 -16.13
CA GLU A 238 -43.46 8.04 -16.20
C GLU A 238 -44.80 8.31 -15.51
N LYS A 239 -45.67 7.31 -15.45
CA LYS A 239 -46.95 7.40 -14.74
C LYS A 239 -46.83 7.70 -13.24
N TYR A 240 -45.64 7.53 -12.66
CA TYR A 240 -45.34 7.85 -11.26
C TYR A 240 -44.68 9.21 -11.11
N GLU A 241 -44.38 9.91 -12.21
CA GLU A 241 -43.81 11.26 -12.16
C GLU A 241 -44.88 12.26 -11.68
N TYR A 242 -44.40 13.22 -10.88
CA TYR A 242 -45.27 14.25 -10.30
C TYR A 242 -44.43 15.47 -9.97
N ASP A 243 -45.00 16.64 -10.16
CA ASP A 243 -44.39 17.91 -9.78
C ASP A 243 -45.46 18.84 -9.17
N ASN A 244 -45.20 19.35 -7.96
CA ASN A 244 -46.08 20.32 -7.28
C ASN A 244 -45.50 21.73 -7.20
N GLY A 245 -44.43 22.00 -7.97
CA GLY A 245 -43.73 23.28 -7.99
C GLY A 245 -42.69 23.49 -6.88
N THR A 246 -42.68 22.63 -5.85
CA THR A 246 -41.66 22.62 -4.78
C THR A 246 -40.83 21.37 -4.86
N TYR A 247 -41.48 20.21 -5.01
CA TYR A 247 -40.84 18.91 -5.12
C TYR A 247 -41.36 18.18 -6.36
N CYS A 248 -40.49 17.46 -7.02
CA CYS A 248 -40.85 16.58 -8.12
C CYS A 248 -40.37 15.14 -7.90
N ILE A 249 -41.07 14.20 -8.51
CA ILE A 249 -40.68 12.79 -8.60
C ILE A 249 -40.32 12.53 -10.04
N VAL A 250 -39.10 12.01 -10.25
CA VAL A 250 -38.54 11.68 -11.54
C VAL A 250 -38.30 10.16 -11.61
N ALA A 251 -38.72 9.54 -12.70
CA ALA A 251 -38.49 8.14 -12.97
C ALA A 251 -37.11 7.95 -13.64
N PRO A 252 -36.34 6.89 -13.28
CA PRO A 252 -35.15 6.54 -14.01
C PRO A 252 -35.50 6.13 -15.45
N ARG A 253 -34.69 6.56 -16.42
CA ARG A 253 -34.82 6.21 -17.84
C ARG A 253 -33.96 5.01 -18.24
N SER A 254 -32.99 4.67 -17.37
CA SER A 254 -32.01 3.61 -17.62
C SER A 254 -31.38 3.10 -16.33
N ILE A 255 -30.67 1.99 -16.42
CA ILE A 255 -29.80 1.51 -15.33
C ILE A 255 -28.70 2.52 -15.03
N ASP A 256 -28.22 3.29 -16.01
CA ASP A 256 -27.22 4.36 -15.82
C ASP A 256 -27.70 5.43 -14.83
N ASP A 257 -28.98 5.77 -14.85
CA ASP A 257 -29.55 6.76 -13.91
C ASP A 257 -29.53 6.24 -12.47
N ILE A 258 -29.82 4.96 -12.26
CA ILE A 258 -29.72 4.33 -10.94
C ILE A 258 -28.26 4.35 -10.45
N TYR A 259 -27.32 4.09 -11.34
CA TYR A 259 -25.89 4.17 -11.01
C TYR A 259 -25.48 5.58 -10.61
N ARG A 260 -25.84 6.59 -11.40
CA ARG A 260 -25.56 8.00 -11.09
C ARG A 260 -26.13 8.40 -9.73
N GLU A 261 -27.39 8.05 -9.49
CA GLU A 261 -28.09 8.32 -8.24
C GLU A 261 -27.38 7.67 -7.04
N GLY A 262 -27.06 6.37 -7.15
CA GLY A 262 -26.39 5.63 -6.09
C GLY A 262 -24.97 6.15 -5.75
N ILE A 263 -24.23 6.59 -6.77
CA ILE A 263 -22.89 7.17 -6.58
C ILE A 263 -22.98 8.52 -5.86
N VAL A 264 -23.85 9.42 -6.33
CA VAL A 264 -23.97 10.79 -5.79
C VAL A 264 -24.49 10.76 -4.36
N LEU A 265 -25.52 9.94 -4.10
CA LEU A 265 -26.10 9.81 -2.77
C LEU A 265 -25.38 8.78 -1.87
N LYS A 266 -24.29 8.19 -2.33
CA LYS A 266 -23.51 7.16 -1.62
C LYS A 266 -24.38 5.99 -1.12
N HIS A 267 -25.34 5.58 -1.90
CA HIS A 267 -26.24 4.48 -1.62
C HIS A 267 -25.79 3.18 -2.29
N CYS A 268 -26.14 2.04 -1.70
CA CYS A 268 -25.88 0.73 -2.28
C CYS A 268 -26.86 0.32 -3.41
N ILE A 269 -27.75 1.21 -3.86
CA ILE A 269 -28.79 0.86 -4.89
C ILE A 269 -28.16 0.45 -6.22
N HIS A 270 -27.01 0.99 -6.58
CA HIS A 270 -26.30 0.67 -7.82
C HIS A 270 -25.45 -0.61 -7.71
N THR A 271 -25.02 -1.00 -6.50
CA THR A 271 -24.17 -2.18 -6.29
C THR A 271 -24.96 -3.44 -5.93
N CYS A 272 -26.09 -3.29 -5.23
CA CYS A 272 -26.89 -4.42 -4.74
C CYS A 272 -27.84 -4.95 -5.80
N ASP A 273 -27.66 -6.20 -6.22
CA ASP A 273 -28.48 -6.89 -7.24
C ASP A 273 -29.97 -6.97 -6.87
N ILE A 274 -30.30 -6.99 -5.59
CA ILE A 274 -31.67 -7.15 -5.11
C ILE A 274 -32.61 -6.07 -5.64
N TYR A 275 -32.15 -4.83 -5.83
CA TYR A 275 -32.98 -3.77 -6.41
C TYR A 275 -33.28 -4.04 -7.88
N PHE A 276 -32.26 -4.41 -8.66
CA PHE A 276 -32.41 -4.75 -10.07
C PHE A 276 -33.27 -6.00 -10.27
N GLN A 277 -33.11 -7.02 -9.41
CA GLN A 277 -33.97 -8.22 -9.42
C GLN A 277 -35.44 -7.86 -9.23
N ARG A 278 -35.76 -7.04 -8.22
CA ARG A 278 -37.13 -6.60 -7.92
C ARG A 278 -37.74 -5.79 -9.06
N ILE A 279 -36.97 -4.87 -9.66
CA ILE A 279 -37.40 -4.11 -10.81
C ILE A 279 -37.64 -5.05 -11.99
N ASN A 280 -36.72 -5.98 -12.24
CA ASN A 280 -36.76 -6.93 -13.35
C ASN A 280 -38.02 -7.81 -13.33
N ILE A 281 -38.48 -8.20 -12.12
CA ILE A 281 -39.74 -8.98 -11.94
C ILE A 281 -40.95 -8.09 -11.62
N ARG A 282 -40.82 -6.77 -11.69
CA ARG A 282 -41.87 -5.78 -11.41
C ARG A 282 -42.45 -5.84 -9.98
N GLU A 283 -41.64 -6.27 -9.01
CA GLU A 283 -42.01 -6.29 -7.58
C GLU A 283 -41.94 -4.88 -6.97
N THR A 284 -40.88 -4.10 -7.28
CA THR A 284 -40.73 -2.72 -6.84
C THR A 284 -40.09 -1.87 -7.94
N TYR A 285 -40.22 -0.55 -7.80
CA TYR A 285 -39.60 0.44 -8.67
C TYR A 285 -38.80 1.45 -7.84
N LEU A 286 -37.73 2.00 -8.40
CA LEU A 286 -37.00 3.12 -7.85
C LEU A 286 -37.46 4.41 -8.52
N LEU A 287 -37.74 5.44 -7.72
CA LEU A 287 -38.05 6.78 -8.18
C LEU A 287 -37.15 7.79 -7.45
N PHE A 288 -36.95 8.94 -8.04
CA PHE A 288 -36.07 9.99 -7.52
C PHE A 288 -36.90 11.19 -7.10
N LEU A 289 -36.87 11.53 -5.80
CA LEU A 289 -37.46 12.74 -5.30
C LEU A 289 -36.44 13.89 -5.42
N ARG A 290 -36.85 15.00 -5.99
CA ARG A 290 -36.05 16.18 -6.29
C ARG A 290 -36.70 17.46 -5.80
N HIS A 291 -35.94 18.53 -5.73
CA HIS A 291 -36.50 19.87 -5.71
C HIS A 291 -36.89 20.28 -7.13
N SER A 292 -38.11 20.82 -7.31
CA SER A 292 -38.57 21.22 -8.66
C SER A 292 -37.70 22.27 -9.32
N ALA A 293 -37.00 23.10 -8.53
CA ALA A 293 -36.02 24.08 -9.02
C ALA A 293 -34.73 23.44 -9.55
N GLU A 294 -34.41 22.21 -9.13
CA GLU A 294 -33.17 21.50 -9.47
C GLU A 294 -33.45 20.01 -9.73
N PRO A 295 -34.25 19.68 -10.77
CA PRO A 295 -34.76 18.31 -10.98
C PRO A 295 -33.62 17.30 -11.33
N ASP A 296 -32.47 17.77 -11.78
CA ASP A 296 -31.31 16.95 -12.12
C ASP A 296 -30.39 16.67 -10.92
N THR A 297 -30.61 17.35 -9.77
CA THR A 297 -29.78 17.21 -8.58
C THR A 297 -30.32 16.10 -7.67
N PRO A 298 -29.57 15.00 -7.47
CA PRO A 298 -29.94 13.92 -6.56
C PRO A 298 -30.22 14.39 -5.14
N TRP A 299 -31.38 14.00 -4.58
CA TRP A 299 -31.77 14.34 -3.21
C TRP A 299 -32.25 13.15 -2.40
N TYR A 300 -33.30 12.43 -2.85
CA TYR A 300 -33.79 11.20 -2.24
C TYR A 300 -34.11 10.14 -3.27
N THR A 301 -33.79 8.87 -2.96
CA THR A 301 -34.29 7.72 -3.69
C THR A 301 -35.43 7.09 -2.90
N VAL A 302 -36.50 6.76 -3.58
CA VAL A 302 -37.71 6.14 -3.04
C VAL A 302 -37.94 4.81 -3.75
N GLU A 303 -38.06 3.71 -2.98
CA GLU A 303 -38.52 2.42 -3.51
C GLU A 303 -40.01 2.29 -3.27
N ILE A 304 -40.76 2.05 -4.34
CA ILE A 304 -42.21 1.89 -4.30
C ILE A 304 -42.67 0.52 -4.83
N GLU A 305 -43.81 0.04 -4.39
CA GLU A 305 -44.53 -1.06 -5.01
C GLU A 305 -45.41 -0.58 -6.16
N PRO A 306 -45.82 -1.45 -7.13
CA PRO A 306 -46.66 -1.06 -8.26
C PRO A 306 -47.98 -0.34 -7.88
N GLY A 307 -48.48 -0.56 -6.68
CA GLY A 307 -49.64 0.13 -6.12
C GLY A 307 -49.36 1.52 -5.55
N GLY A 308 -48.11 2.01 -5.62
CA GLY A 308 -47.73 3.32 -5.08
C GLY A 308 -47.34 3.33 -3.60
N ASN A 309 -47.37 2.19 -2.91
CA ASN A 309 -46.91 2.11 -1.52
C ASN A 309 -45.41 2.29 -1.42
N ILE A 310 -44.96 3.18 -0.54
CA ILE A 310 -43.56 3.39 -0.29
C ILE A 310 -43.00 2.27 0.56
N ARG A 311 -42.02 1.52 0.05
CA ARG A 311 -41.33 0.45 0.77
C ARG A 311 -40.15 1.00 1.58
N GLN A 312 -39.37 1.87 1.00
CA GLN A 312 -38.26 2.59 1.68
C GLN A 312 -37.92 3.91 1.00
N LYS A 313 -37.28 4.79 1.77
CA LYS A 313 -36.70 6.03 1.27
C LYS A 313 -35.30 6.21 1.86
N LYS A 314 -34.36 6.74 1.07
CA LYS A 314 -32.97 7.00 1.48
C LYS A 314 -32.49 8.35 0.94
N SER A 315 -31.76 9.08 1.78
CA SER A 315 -30.94 10.24 1.39
C SER A 315 -29.51 10.07 1.88
N VAL A 316 -28.64 11.00 1.58
CA VAL A 316 -27.26 11.03 2.12
C VAL A 316 -27.28 11.03 3.64
#